data_b6bf3538b72a916e5a8cfec8a83cdc54
#
_entry.id   b6bf3538b72a916e5a8cfec8a83cdc54
#
_cell.length_a   1.000
_cell.length_b   1.000
_cell.length_c   1.000
_cell.angle_alpha   90.00
_cell.angle_beta   90.00
_cell.angle_gamma   90.00
#
_symmetry.space_group_name_H-M   'P 1'
#
loop_
_entity.id
_entity.type
_entity.pdbx_description
1 polymer ?
#
loop_
_entity_poly.entity_id
_entity_poly.type
_entity_poly.pdbx_seq_one_letter_code
_entity_poly.pdbx_strand_id
1 'polypeptide(L)'
;MFKVLIAEDEPPIMRMIKSTLESVDSDFCVKECCINGKSAVEKLKNEDFDIVITDIKMPIMTGIELAGWIYQNKPDTKVIIVSGYSDFEYARKALEYKVFDYLLSQYQKIR
;
A
#
# COMPACT_ATOMS: atom_id res chain seq x y z
N MET A 1 -8.38 -13.81 10.41
CA MET A 1 -8.64 -12.92 9.26
C MET A 1 -7.70 -11.75 9.31
N PHE A 2 -7.10 -11.41 8.18
CA PHE A 2 -6.21 -10.26 8.08
C PHE A 2 -6.96 -9.10 7.44
N LYS A 3 -6.99 -7.96 8.11
CA LYS A 3 -7.61 -6.75 7.58
C LYS A 3 -6.60 -6.02 6.73
N VAL A 4 -6.97 -5.74 5.50
CA VAL A 4 -6.09 -5.13 4.49
C VAL A 4 -6.66 -3.79 4.03
N LEU A 5 -5.78 -2.80 3.93
CA LEU A 5 -6.06 -1.52 3.29
C LEU A 5 -5.21 -1.44 2.02
N ILE A 6 -5.84 -1.06 0.91
CA ILE A 6 -5.13 -0.85 -0.36
C ILE A 6 -5.15 0.64 -0.67
N ALA A 7 -3.98 1.21 -0.95
CA ALA A 7 -3.84 2.60 -1.40
C ALA A 7 -3.35 2.61 -2.84
N GLU A 8 -4.20 3.01 -3.76
CA GLU A 8 -3.91 3.04 -5.19
C GLU A 8 -4.86 4.02 -5.87
N ASP A 9 -4.33 4.95 -6.67
CA ASP A 9 -5.11 6.01 -7.28
C ASP A 9 -5.76 5.61 -8.62
N GLU A 10 -5.39 4.47 -9.20
CA GLU A 10 -5.95 4.02 -10.46
C GLU A 10 -6.92 2.86 -10.21
N PRO A 11 -8.23 3.07 -10.42
CA PRO A 11 -9.24 2.06 -10.08
C PRO A 11 -9.04 0.69 -10.72
N PRO A 12 -8.64 0.57 -12.00
CA PRO A 12 -8.43 -0.76 -12.57
C PRO A 12 -7.31 -1.54 -11.86
N ILE A 13 -6.24 -0.85 -11.48
CA ILE A 13 -5.10 -1.48 -10.78
C ILE A 13 -5.53 -1.86 -9.37
N MET A 14 -6.25 -0.98 -8.69
CA MET A 14 -6.76 -1.24 -7.35
C MET A 14 -7.67 -2.46 -7.31
N ARG A 15 -8.58 -2.57 -8.28
CA ARG A 15 -9.49 -3.72 -8.38
C ARG A 15 -8.72 -5.01 -8.62
N MET A 16 -7.68 -4.95 -9.45
CA MET A 16 -6.84 -6.11 -9.74
C MET A 16 -6.11 -6.59 -8.48
N ILE A 17 -5.52 -5.67 -7.73
CA ILE A 17 -4.82 -6.02 -6.48
C ILE A 17 -5.80 -6.66 -5.51
N LYS A 18 -6.96 -6.06 -5.33
CA LYS A 18 -8.00 -6.57 -4.43
C LYS A 18 -8.44 -7.97 -4.84
N SER A 19 -8.77 -8.16 -6.11
CA SER A 19 -9.24 -9.43 -6.62
C SER A 19 -8.18 -10.52 -6.48
N THR A 20 -6.94 -10.20 -6.82
CA THR A 20 -5.83 -11.15 -6.71
C THR A 20 -5.62 -11.57 -5.27
N LEU A 21 -5.58 -10.61 -4.35
CA LEU A 21 -5.34 -10.90 -2.95
C LEU A 21 -6.44 -11.78 -2.36
N GLU A 22 -7.70 -11.44 -2.63
CA GLU A 22 -8.83 -12.19 -2.09
C GLU A 22 -8.96 -13.58 -2.70
N SER A 23 -8.42 -13.79 -3.91
CA SER A 23 -8.43 -15.10 -4.55
C SER A 23 -7.33 -16.03 -4.04
N VAL A 24 -6.24 -15.46 -3.49
CA VAL A 24 -5.11 -16.25 -2.99
C VAL A 24 -5.46 -16.94 -1.68
N ASP A 25 -6.10 -16.21 -0.78
CA ASP A 25 -6.44 -16.75 0.54
C ASP A 25 -7.67 -16.03 1.08
N SER A 26 -8.66 -16.78 1.52
CA SER A 26 -9.89 -16.24 2.09
C SER A 26 -9.65 -15.54 3.44
N ASP A 27 -8.49 -15.73 4.06
CA ASP A 27 -8.15 -15.02 5.30
C ASP A 27 -7.82 -13.55 5.08
N PHE A 28 -7.55 -13.15 3.84
CA PHE A 28 -7.35 -11.73 3.54
C PHE A 28 -8.69 -11.06 3.27
N CYS A 29 -8.95 -9.99 3.99
CA CYS A 29 -10.17 -9.22 3.82
C CYS A 29 -9.82 -7.76 3.54
N VAL A 30 -10.07 -7.31 2.32
CA VAL A 30 -9.83 -5.92 1.94
C VAL A 30 -10.97 -5.07 2.49
N LYS A 31 -10.70 -4.35 3.57
CA LYS A 31 -11.69 -3.52 4.25
C LYS A 31 -11.78 -2.12 3.68
N GLU A 32 -10.69 -1.57 3.20
CA GLU A 32 -10.64 -0.20 2.70
C GLU A 32 -9.80 -0.11 1.45
N CYS A 33 -10.26 0.74 0.51
CA CYS A 33 -9.50 1.11 -0.67
C CYS A 33 -9.42 2.63 -0.71
N CYS A 34 -8.21 3.16 -0.75
CA CYS A 34 -7.96 4.60 -0.72
C CYS A 34 -7.25 5.02 -1.99
N ILE A 35 -7.51 6.24 -2.46
CA ILE A 35 -6.95 6.75 -3.70
C ILE A 35 -5.68 7.57 -3.50
N ASN A 36 -5.29 7.81 -2.26
CA ASN A 36 -4.04 8.50 -1.95
C ASN A 36 -3.61 8.16 -0.52
N GLY A 37 -2.37 8.55 -0.19
CA GLY A 37 -1.82 8.25 1.12
C GLY A 37 -2.50 8.99 2.27
N LYS A 38 -3.00 10.21 2.01
CA LYS A 38 -3.66 10.98 3.06
C LYS A 38 -4.97 10.31 3.51
N SER A 39 -5.76 9.83 2.55
CA SER A 39 -6.97 9.07 2.88
C SER A 39 -6.64 7.82 3.68
N ALA A 40 -5.55 7.15 3.32
CA ALA A 40 -5.11 5.96 4.05
C ALA A 40 -4.75 6.30 5.49
N VAL A 41 -4.02 7.40 5.71
CA VAL A 41 -3.67 7.86 7.06
C VAL A 41 -4.93 8.13 7.89
N GLU A 42 -5.91 8.78 7.29
CA GLU A 42 -7.17 9.07 8.01
C GLU A 42 -7.86 7.79 8.46
N LYS A 43 -7.87 6.76 7.62
CA LYS A 43 -8.45 5.47 7.99
C LYS A 43 -7.63 4.79 9.09
N LEU A 44 -6.31 4.83 8.97
CA LEU A 44 -5.40 4.22 9.95
C LEU A 44 -5.44 4.88 11.31
N LYS A 45 -5.78 6.16 11.37
CA LYS A 45 -5.95 6.86 12.65
C LYS A 45 -7.14 6.34 13.42
N ASN A 46 -8.16 5.85 12.75
CA ASN A 46 -9.43 5.45 13.36
C ASN A 46 -9.59 3.95 13.48
N GLU A 47 -8.79 3.17 12.79
CA GLU A 47 -8.95 1.72 12.72
C GLU A 47 -7.60 1.06 12.49
N ASP A 48 -7.40 -0.12 13.10
CA ASP A 48 -6.16 -0.88 12.89
C ASP A 48 -6.31 -1.81 11.71
N PHE A 49 -5.22 -1.92 10.93
CA PHE A 49 -5.13 -2.85 9.81
C PHE A 49 -3.89 -3.71 10.00
N ASP A 50 -3.99 -4.95 9.55
CA ASP A 50 -2.84 -5.87 9.62
C ASP A 50 -1.84 -5.59 8.51
N ILE A 51 -2.35 -5.24 7.33
CA ILE A 51 -1.53 -5.07 6.13
C ILE A 51 -2.01 -3.84 5.37
N VAL A 52 -1.05 -3.05 4.90
CA VAL A 52 -1.30 -1.96 3.94
C VAL A 52 -0.52 -2.28 2.68
N ILE A 53 -1.25 -2.35 1.56
CA ILE A 53 -0.64 -2.52 0.24
C ILE A 53 -0.76 -1.19 -0.47
N THR A 54 0.35 -0.60 -0.88
CA THR A 54 0.33 0.74 -1.47
C THR A 54 1.19 0.82 -2.71
N ASP A 55 0.76 1.65 -3.65
CA ASP A 55 1.61 2.12 -4.73
C ASP A 55 2.47 3.29 -4.23
N ILE A 56 3.46 3.68 -5.01
CA ILE A 56 4.34 4.79 -4.67
C ILE A 56 3.74 6.12 -5.12
N LYS A 57 3.48 6.24 -6.42
CA LYS A 57 3.08 7.51 -7.01
C LYS A 57 1.58 7.70 -6.93
N MET A 58 1.16 8.49 -5.95
CA MET A 58 -0.23 8.84 -5.72
C MET A 58 -0.31 10.33 -5.43
N PRO A 59 -1.45 10.98 -5.73
CA PRO A 59 -1.60 12.40 -5.40
C PRO A 59 -1.64 12.64 -3.90
N ILE A 60 -1.31 13.85 -3.49
CA ILE A 60 -1.38 14.36 -2.13
C ILE A 60 -0.29 13.77 -1.24
N MET A 61 -0.27 12.45 -1.05
CA MET A 61 0.74 11.76 -0.25
C MET A 61 1.13 10.49 -0.96
N THR A 62 2.43 10.30 -1.17
CA THR A 62 2.96 9.12 -1.85
C THR A 62 2.93 7.89 -0.95
N GLY A 63 3.12 6.71 -1.57
CA GLY A 63 3.21 5.47 -0.80
C GLY A 63 4.43 5.42 0.10
N ILE A 64 5.53 6.07 -0.28
CA ILE A 64 6.71 6.14 0.57
C ILE A 64 6.45 7.00 1.81
N GLU A 65 5.79 8.14 1.63
CA GLU A 65 5.40 8.98 2.76
C GLU A 65 4.44 8.24 3.68
N LEU A 66 3.50 7.48 3.09
CA LEU A 66 2.57 6.65 3.86
C LEU A 66 3.32 5.60 4.66
N ALA A 67 4.29 4.92 4.05
CA ALA A 67 5.10 3.91 4.74
C ALA A 67 5.84 4.53 5.92
N GLY A 68 6.37 5.73 5.74
CA GLY A 68 7.06 6.45 6.83
C GLY A 68 6.11 6.76 8.00
N TRP A 69 4.91 7.21 7.68
CA TRP A 69 3.91 7.49 8.71
C TRP A 69 3.53 6.22 9.48
N ILE A 70 3.33 5.11 8.77
CA ILE A 70 2.99 3.83 9.38
C ILE A 70 4.13 3.35 10.28
N TYR A 71 5.36 3.47 9.82
CA TYR A 71 6.53 3.07 10.59
C TYR A 71 6.57 3.78 11.95
N GLN A 72 6.21 5.05 11.97
CA GLN A 72 6.25 5.85 13.21
C GLN A 72 5.00 5.67 14.08
N ASN A 73 3.85 5.44 13.49
CA ASN A 73 2.57 5.49 14.21
C ASN A 73 1.87 4.15 14.35
N LYS A 74 2.14 3.20 13.45
CA LYS A 74 1.49 1.89 13.43
C LYS A 74 2.53 0.80 13.16
N PRO A 75 3.52 0.64 14.05
CA PRO A 75 4.66 -0.25 13.77
C PRO A 75 4.29 -1.72 13.60
N ASP A 76 3.12 -2.15 14.09
CA ASP A 76 2.68 -3.53 13.92
C ASP A 76 1.98 -3.78 12.58
N THR A 77 1.67 -2.74 11.84
CA THR A 77 1.07 -2.86 10.51
C THR A 77 2.17 -3.14 9.49
N LYS A 78 1.99 -4.21 8.72
CA LYS A 78 2.96 -4.56 7.68
C LYS A 78 2.64 -3.80 6.41
N VAL A 79 3.67 -3.24 5.79
CA VAL A 79 3.52 -2.46 4.55
C VAL A 79 4.14 -3.24 3.40
N ILE A 80 3.36 -3.39 2.33
CA ILE A 80 3.83 -3.98 1.08
C ILE A 80 3.69 -2.91 0.01
N ILE A 81 4.78 -2.62 -0.67
CA ILE A 81 4.78 -1.66 -1.77
C ILE A 81 4.70 -2.43 -3.08
N VAL A 82 3.70 -2.11 -3.90
CA VAL A 82 3.52 -2.69 -5.23
C VAL A 82 3.60 -1.54 -6.21
N SER A 83 4.63 -1.53 -7.06
CA SER A 83 4.86 -0.39 -7.94
C SER A 83 5.31 -0.84 -9.32
N GLY A 84 4.92 -0.06 -10.32
CA GLY A 84 5.46 -0.21 -11.68
C GLY A 84 6.80 0.50 -11.85
N TYR A 85 7.32 1.11 -10.80
CA TYR A 85 8.57 1.86 -10.85
C TYR A 85 9.70 1.07 -10.22
N SER A 86 10.82 0.97 -10.92
CA SER A 86 12.01 0.28 -10.43
C SER A 86 13.08 1.26 -9.98
N ASP A 87 12.69 2.37 -9.38
CA ASP A 87 13.60 3.41 -8.94
C ASP A 87 14.34 2.96 -7.67
N PHE A 88 15.65 3.00 -7.75
CA PHE A 88 16.52 2.61 -6.63
C PHE A 88 16.26 3.45 -5.37
N GLU A 89 16.00 4.74 -5.55
CA GLU A 89 15.76 5.63 -4.42
C GLU A 89 14.48 5.25 -3.65
N TYR A 90 13.44 4.85 -4.37
CA TYR A 90 12.21 4.41 -3.72
C TYR A 90 12.44 3.12 -2.92
N ALA A 91 13.17 2.17 -3.50
CA ALA A 91 13.46 0.92 -2.80
C ALA A 91 14.31 1.17 -1.54
N ARG A 92 15.29 2.07 -1.64
CA ARG A 92 16.14 2.42 -0.51
C ARG A 92 15.35 3.06 0.62
N LYS A 93 14.46 4.01 0.28
CA LYS A 93 13.58 4.65 1.27
C LYS A 93 12.64 3.64 1.93
N ALA A 94 12.12 2.71 1.15
CA ALA A 94 11.24 1.67 1.68
C ALA A 94 11.97 0.84 2.74
N LEU A 95 13.22 0.50 2.51
CA LEU A 95 14.03 -0.23 3.49
C LEU A 95 14.21 0.56 4.78
N GLU A 96 14.39 1.87 4.68
CA GLU A 96 14.52 2.73 5.87
C GLU A 96 13.28 2.67 6.74
N TYR A 97 12.10 2.52 6.15
CA TYR A 97 10.83 2.44 6.87
C TYR A 97 10.40 1.01 7.16
N LYS A 98 11.31 0.05 6.98
CA LYS A 98 11.10 -1.37 7.32
C LYS A 98 9.82 -1.93 6.70
N VAL A 99 9.57 -1.59 5.43
CA VAL A 99 8.45 -2.19 4.72
C VAL A 99 8.66 -3.70 4.64
N PHE A 100 7.54 -4.44 4.70
CA PHE A 100 7.60 -5.89 4.70
C PHE A 100 8.07 -6.44 3.36
N ASP A 101 7.63 -5.83 2.27
CA ASP A 101 8.02 -6.25 0.93
C ASP A 101 7.89 -5.10 -0.06
N TYR A 102 8.64 -5.20 -1.15
CA TYR A 102 8.63 -4.22 -2.23
C TYR A 102 8.56 -5.01 -3.54
N LEU A 103 7.39 -5.01 -4.18
CA LEU A 103 7.13 -5.81 -5.36
C LEU A 103 7.02 -4.92 -6.58
N LEU A 104 7.66 -5.34 -7.69
CA LEU A 104 7.49 -4.67 -8.96
C LEU A 104 6.25 -5.22 -9.65
N SER A 105 5.34 -4.31 -10.02
CA SER A 105 4.14 -4.67 -10.73
C SER A 105 4.45 -4.83 -12.22
N GLN A 106 3.75 -5.76 -12.89
CA GLN A 106 3.80 -5.88 -14.33
C GLN A 106 3.01 -4.75 -15.01
N TYR A 107 2.18 -4.06 -14.27
CA TYR A 107 1.37 -2.97 -14.79
C TYR A 107 2.07 -1.65 -14.56
N GLN A 108 2.20 -0.87 -15.63
CA GLN A 108 2.83 0.44 -15.55
C GLN A 108 1.75 1.50 -15.72
N LYS A 109 1.86 2.56 -14.90
CA LYS A 109 0.94 3.68 -15.02
C LYS A 109 1.27 4.51 -16.24
N ILE A 110 0.23 4.94 -16.95
CA ILE A 110 0.35 5.84 -18.08
C ILE A 110 0.36 7.26 -17.54
N ARG A 111 1.31 8.04 -18.02
CA ARG A 111 1.50 9.42 -17.56
C ARG A 111 0.96 10.41 -18.58
#